data_741ca5262c6a0a6ada204d1b569209f6
#
_entry.id   741ca5262c6a0a6ada204d1b569209f6
#
_cell.length_a   1.000
_cell.length_b   1.000
_cell.length_c   1.000
_cell.angle_alpha   90.00
_cell.angle_beta   90.00
_cell.angle_gamma   90.00
#
_symmetry.space_group_name_H-M   'P 1'
#
loop_
_entity.id
_entity.type
_entity.pdbx_description
1 polymer ?
#
loop_
_entity_poly.entity_id
_entity_poly.type
_entity_poly.pdbx_seq_one_letter_code
_entity_poly.pdbx_strand_id
1 'polypeptide(L)'
;MSLNRFEWVTTENYGHPMHPQVLVQVEKAADYLSEAGYAVERLTTPSVDEAADCWFRYLGYELKTYLMPYAQKHGSETIQKIFEWYFQMGTVSDAEAYRDGIKDRTAMTRQWNILLDQTPLILSPFFLQPTPDWDCDERSFEALQKSFSSAIYSTGINWLSLPAGVVPIGMIEGRPAGVQIIGRRFREDLILDALSLIHI
;
A
#
# COMPACT_ATOMS: atom_id res chain seq x y z
N MET A 1 25.01 -7.03 -19.04
CA MET A 1 23.95 -6.29 -18.31
C MET A 1 23.16 -7.32 -17.55
N SER A 2 23.17 -7.32 -16.21
CA SER A 2 22.29 -8.21 -15.47
C SER A 2 20.87 -7.76 -15.73
N LEU A 3 20.02 -8.62 -16.29
CA LEU A 3 18.59 -8.39 -16.44
C LEU A 3 18.06 -8.04 -15.04
N ASN A 4 17.42 -6.90 -14.89
CA ASN A 4 16.76 -6.54 -13.65
C ASN A 4 15.68 -7.59 -13.41
N ARG A 5 15.80 -8.31 -12.28
CA ARG A 5 14.81 -9.30 -11.89
C ARG A 5 13.60 -8.57 -11.38
N PHE A 6 12.42 -8.93 -11.88
CA PHE A 6 11.17 -8.35 -11.47
C PHE A 6 10.25 -9.45 -10.95
N GLU A 7 9.76 -9.31 -9.73
CA GLU A 7 8.93 -10.32 -9.09
C GLU A 7 7.60 -9.69 -8.68
N TRP A 8 6.51 -10.45 -8.76
CA TRP A 8 5.18 -9.91 -8.51
C TRP A 8 4.42 -10.72 -7.46
N VAL A 9 3.63 -10.03 -6.64
CA VAL A 9 2.87 -10.62 -5.55
C VAL A 9 1.41 -10.71 -5.96
N THR A 10 0.89 -11.92 -6.16
CA THR A 10 -0.47 -12.06 -6.66
C THR A 10 -1.41 -12.79 -5.76
N THR A 11 -0.91 -13.54 -4.80
CA THR A 11 -1.71 -14.46 -3.99
C THR A 11 -1.86 -14.04 -2.55
N GLU A 12 -1.07 -13.08 -2.12
CA GLU A 12 -1.03 -12.64 -0.74
C GLU A 12 -2.11 -11.57 -0.50
N ASN A 13 -3.33 -12.01 -0.22
CA ASN A 13 -4.42 -11.13 0.20
C ASN A 13 -4.66 -11.13 1.71
N TYR A 14 -3.92 -11.95 2.46
CA TYR A 14 -3.96 -12.05 3.93
C TYR A 14 -5.37 -12.23 4.50
N GLY A 15 -6.25 -12.91 3.75
CA GLY A 15 -7.66 -13.10 4.11
C GLY A 15 -8.59 -11.95 3.72
N HIS A 16 -8.07 -10.85 3.18
CA HIS A 16 -8.90 -9.78 2.62
C HIS A 16 -9.48 -10.20 1.27
N PRO A 17 -10.75 -9.88 0.98
CA PRO A 17 -11.34 -10.16 -0.33
C PRO A 17 -10.56 -9.49 -1.45
N MET A 18 -10.17 -10.24 -2.48
CA MET A 18 -9.56 -9.71 -3.70
C MET A 18 -10.51 -9.89 -4.88
N HIS A 19 -10.76 -8.83 -5.62
CA HIS A 19 -11.60 -8.89 -6.82
C HIS A 19 -10.85 -9.61 -7.95
N PRO A 20 -11.47 -10.59 -8.65
CA PRO A 20 -10.77 -11.40 -9.68
C PRO A 20 -10.11 -10.56 -10.79
N GLN A 21 -10.74 -9.46 -11.20
CA GLN A 21 -10.18 -8.59 -12.23
C GLN A 21 -8.94 -7.80 -11.76
N VAL A 22 -8.73 -7.63 -10.46
CA VAL A 22 -7.49 -7.03 -9.94
C VAL A 22 -6.32 -7.94 -10.26
N LEU A 23 -6.47 -9.25 -10.04
CA LEU A 23 -5.44 -10.24 -10.40
C LEU A 23 -5.13 -10.20 -11.90
N VAL A 24 -6.16 -10.14 -12.74
CA VAL A 24 -5.98 -10.03 -14.21
C VAL A 24 -5.19 -8.77 -14.59
N GLN A 25 -5.42 -7.64 -13.92
CA GLN A 25 -4.66 -6.41 -14.19
C GLN A 25 -3.18 -6.54 -13.77
N VAL A 26 -2.91 -7.19 -12.63
CA VAL A 26 -1.53 -7.44 -12.19
C VAL A 26 -0.82 -8.39 -13.17
N GLU A 27 -1.49 -9.44 -13.64
CA GLU A 27 -0.94 -10.36 -14.65
C GLU A 27 -0.63 -9.64 -15.97
N LYS A 28 -1.56 -8.81 -16.43
CA LYS A 28 -1.33 -7.99 -17.64
C LYS A 28 -0.11 -7.08 -17.51
N ALA A 29 0.08 -6.44 -16.36
CA ALA A 29 1.28 -5.63 -16.11
C ALA A 29 2.55 -6.48 -16.10
N ALA A 30 2.51 -7.67 -15.51
CA ALA A 30 3.62 -8.63 -15.51
C ALA A 30 4.01 -9.07 -16.93
N ASP A 31 3.02 -9.32 -17.80
CA ASP A 31 3.26 -9.65 -19.19
C ASP A 31 3.96 -8.52 -19.95
N TYR A 32 3.54 -7.28 -19.78
CA TYR A 32 4.20 -6.12 -20.40
C TYR A 32 5.66 -5.97 -19.97
N LEU A 33 5.95 -6.20 -18.69
CA LEU A 33 7.33 -6.17 -18.19
C LEU A 33 8.16 -7.33 -18.74
N SER A 34 7.57 -8.51 -18.84
CA SER A 34 8.23 -9.67 -19.45
C SER A 34 8.55 -9.42 -20.93
N GLU A 35 7.62 -8.87 -21.70
CA GLU A 35 7.81 -8.46 -23.10
C GLU A 35 8.90 -7.39 -23.25
N ALA A 36 9.04 -6.51 -22.26
CA ALA A 36 10.10 -5.51 -22.22
C ALA A 36 11.46 -6.08 -21.76
N GLY A 37 11.54 -7.37 -21.45
CA GLY A 37 12.79 -8.08 -21.14
C GLY A 37 13.12 -8.21 -19.65
N TYR A 38 12.16 -7.92 -18.75
CA TYR A 38 12.30 -8.21 -17.33
C TYR A 38 12.10 -9.71 -17.07
N ALA A 39 12.86 -10.27 -16.15
CA ALA A 39 12.59 -11.60 -15.61
C ALA A 39 11.49 -11.49 -14.54
N VAL A 40 10.32 -12.03 -14.80
CA VAL A 40 9.16 -11.95 -13.90
C VAL A 40 8.93 -13.29 -13.24
N GLU A 41 8.99 -13.32 -11.90
CA GLU A 41 8.77 -14.53 -11.10
C GLU A 41 7.80 -14.23 -9.94
N ARG A 42 7.04 -15.22 -9.50
CA ARG A 42 6.15 -15.11 -8.34
C ARG A 42 6.96 -15.26 -7.05
N LEU A 43 6.63 -14.44 -6.04
CA LEU A 43 7.23 -14.55 -4.72
C LEU A 43 6.23 -14.31 -3.60
N THR A 44 6.60 -14.69 -2.40
CA THR A 44 5.94 -14.32 -1.16
C THR A 44 6.75 -13.21 -0.49
N THR A 45 6.09 -12.09 -0.16
CA THR A 45 6.72 -10.99 0.57
C THR A 45 6.65 -11.21 2.09
N PRO A 46 7.48 -10.50 2.86
CA PRO A 46 7.17 -10.30 4.27
C PRO A 46 5.78 -9.65 4.43
N SER A 47 5.12 -9.88 5.56
CA SER A 47 3.71 -9.49 5.76
C SER A 47 3.47 -7.99 5.51
N VAL A 48 2.68 -7.71 4.48
CA VAL A 48 2.18 -6.35 4.16
C VAL A 48 1.02 -5.99 5.08
N ASP A 49 0.19 -6.97 5.42
CA ASP A 49 -0.96 -6.80 6.30
C ASP A 49 -0.54 -6.36 7.70
N GLU A 50 0.47 -7.02 8.27
CA GLU A 50 1.04 -6.62 9.55
C GLU A 50 1.62 -5.20 9.52
N ALA A 51 2.25 -4.82 8.41
CA ALA A 51 2.74 -3.45 8.21
C ALA A 51 1.58 -2.45 8.08
N ALA A 52 0.49 -2.82 7.40
CA ALA A 52 -0.71 -2.00 7.30
C ALA A 52 -1.41 -1.80 8.65
N ASP A 53 -1.51 -2.85 9.46
CA ASP A 53 -2.02 -2.75 10.83
C ASP A 53 -1.18 -1.80 11.70
N CYS A 54 0.13 -1.87 11.58
CA CYS A 54 1.03 -0.94 12.27
C CYS A 54 0.80 0.49 11.80
N TRP A 55 0.61 0.72 10.50
CA TRP A 55 0.31 2.05 9.96
C TRP A 55 -0.90 2.67 10.65
N PHE A 56 -2.01 1.94 10.78
CA PHE A 56 -3.21 2.43 11.46
C PHE A 56 -2.98 2.73 12.94
N ARG A 57 -2.35 1.81 13.66
CA ARG A 57 -2.13 1.97 15.09
C ARG A 57 -1.27 3.20 15.42
N TYR A 58 -0.20 3.40 14.68
CA TYR A 58 0.73 4.49 14.96
C TYR A 58 0.29 5.81 14.35
N LEU A 59 -0.32 5.80 13.17
CA LEU A 59 -0.98 6.99 12.61
C LEU A 59 -2.12 7.46 13.52
N GLY A 60 -2.94 6.55 14.04
CA GLY A 60 -4.01 6.89 14.97
C GLY A 60 -3.50 7.67 16.20
N TYR A 61 -2.35 7.31 16.75
CA TYR A 61 -1.72 8.05 17.83
C TYR A 61 -1.28 9.46 17.41
N GLU A 62 -0.65 9.58 16.25
CA GLU A 62 -0.20 10.88 15.72
C GLU A 62 -1.40 11.80 15.42
N LEU A 63 -2.41 11.27 14.75
CA LEU A 63 -3.64 12.00 14.45
C LEU A 63 -4.31 12.50 15.74
N LYS A 64 -4.45 11.63 16.73
CA LYS A 64 -5.08 11.98 18.02
C LYS A 64 -4.28 13.03 18.78
N THR A 65 -2.96 12.90 18.78
CA THR A 65 -2.08 13.73 19.62
C THR A 65 -1.80 15.09 18.98
N TYR A 66 -1.59 15.12 17.67
CA TYR A 66 -1.06 16.31 16.99
C TYR A 66 -2.05 16.96 16.05
N LEU A 67 -2.87 16.20 15.32
CA LEU A 67 -3.73 16.76 14.28
C LEU A 67 -5.16 16.97 14.74
N MET A 68 -5.70 16.16 15.64
CA MET A 68 -7.07 16.34 16.13
C MET A 68 -7.30 17.70 16.82
N PRO A 69 -6.40 18.20 17.68
CA PRO A 69 -6.55 19.55 18.25
C PRO A 69 -6.60 20.66 17.19
N TYR A 70 -5.85 20.49 16.10
CA TYR A 70 -5.87 21.43 14.99
C TYR A 70 -7.15 21.30 14.15
N ALA A 71 -7.59 20.07 13.88
CA ALA A 71 -8.84 19.81 13.17
C ALA A 71 -10.08 20.33 13.93
N GLN A 72 -10.09 20.21 15.25
CA GLN A 72 -11.16 20.77 16.10
C GLN A 72 -11.26 22.30 16.00
N LYS A 73 -10.15 22.98 15.77
CA LYS A 73 -10.11 24.44 15.68
C LYS A 73 -10.36 24.97 14.26
N HIS A 74 -9.95 24.23 13.24
CA HIS A 74 -9.89 24.73 11.86
C HIS A 74 -10.53 23.80 10.83
N GLY A 75 -10.78 22.54 11.16
CA GLY A 75 -11.33 21.55 10.26
C GLY A 75 -12.85 21.51 10.22
N SER A 76 -13.39 20.86 9.20
CA SER A 76 -14.81 20.56 9.09
C SER A 76 -15.23 19.49 10.11
N GLU A 77 -16.54 19.39 10.38
CA GLU A 77 -17.10 18.29 11.18
C GLU A 77 -16.79 16.92 10.55
N THR A 78 -16.79 16.85 9.21
CA THR A 78 -16.48 15.64 8.46
C THR A 78 -15.06 15.15 8.77
N ILE A 79 -14.05 16.01 8.71
CA ILE A 79 -12.66 15.58 8.97
C ILE A 79 -12.46 15.16 10.45
N GLN A 80 -13.14 15.82 11.38
CA GLN A 80 -13.11 15.43 12.80
C GLN A 80 -13.69 14.03 12.99
N LYS A 81 -14.83 13.76 12.36
CA LYS A 81 -15.49 12.44 12.38
C LYS A 81 -14.62 11.35 11.72
N ILE A 82 -13.99 11.64 10.59
CA ILE A 82 -13.06 10.71 9.93
C ILE A 82 -11.88 10.38 10.87
N PHE A 83 -11.30 11.35 11.56
CA PHE A 83 -10.23 11.11 12.54
C PHE A 83 -10.69 10.23 13.70
N GLU A 84 -11.90 10.40 14.19
CA GLU A 84 -12.48 9.52 15.22
C GLU A 84 -12.60 8.07 14.73
N TRP A 85 -12.95 7.88 13.46
CA TRP A 85 -13.00 6.57 12.82
C TRP A 85 -11.59 5.95 12.66
N TYR A 86 -10.59 6.74 12.31
CA TYR A 86 -9.20 6.27 12.31
C TYR A 86 -8.77 5.77 13.69
N PHE A 87 -9.17 6.45 14.76
CA PHE A 87 -8.84 6.00 16.11
C PHE A 87 -9.51 4.67 16.46
N GLN A 88 -10.70 4.41 15.90
CA GLN A 88 -11.38 3.12 16.04
C GLN A 88 -10.70 2.00 15.24
N MET A 89 -10.06 2.30 14.11
CA MET A 89 -9.30 1.33 13.33
C MET A 89 -8.02 0.88 14.05
N GLY A 90 -7.42 1.75 14.83
CA GLY A 90 -6.25 1.43 15.64
C GLY A 90 -5.59 2.65 16.24
N THR A 91 -5.06 2.48 17.43
CA THR A 91 -4.20 3.47 18.10
C THR A 91 -3.37 2.76 19.18
N VAL A 92 -2.30 3.39 19.60
CA VAL A 92 -1.52 2.96 20.76
C VAL A 92 -1.86 3.82 21.99
N SER A 93 -1.63 3.29 23.18
CA SER A 93 -2.07 3.89 24.42
C SER A 93 -1.35 5.21 24.76
N ASP A 94 -0.06 5.26 24.50
CA ASP A 94 0.83 6.33 24.96
C ASP A 94 2.11 6.45 24.11
N ALA A 95 2.95 7.40 24.49
CA ALA A 95 4.20 7.70 23.80
C ALA A 95 5.25 6.56 23.92
N GLU A 96 5.18 5.72 24.93
CA GLU A 96 6.09 4.58 25.08
C GLU A 96 5.73 3.48 24.09
N ALA A 97 4.47 3.11 23.99
CA ALA A 97 3.95 2.17 23.01
C ALA A 97 4.21 2.67 21.56
N TYR A 98 4.09 4.00 21.33
CA TYR A 98 4.43 4.59 20.04
C TYR A 98 5.92 4.44 19.70
N ARG A 99 6.84 4.67 20.67
CA ARG A 99 8.30 4.46 20.44
C ARG A 99 8.65 3.00 20.17
N ASP A 100 7.95 2.06 20.81
CA ASP A 100 8.16 0.63 20.55
C ASP A 100 7.79 0.26 19.12
N GLY A 101 6.75 0.88 18.56
CA GLY A 101 6.38 0.71 17.17
C GLY A 101 7.46 1.12 16.16
N ILE A 102 8.30 2.08 16.51
CA ILE A 102 9.43 2.46 15.66
C ILE A 102 10.47 1.32 15.56
N LYS A 103 10.65 0.55 16.65
CA LYS A 103 11.50 -0.65 16.63
C LYS A 103 10.90 -1.72 15.70
N ASP A 104 9.60 -1.97 15.82
CA ASP A 104 8.87 -2.94 14.98
C ASP A 104 8.97 -2.55 13.51
N ARG A 105 8.76 -1.27 13.19
CA ARG A 105 8.95 -0.73 11.84
C ARG A 105 10.36 -0.99 11.31
N THR A 106 11.38 -0.81 12.15
CA THR A 106 12.77 -1.04 11.75
C THR A 106 13.01 -2.52 11.43
N ALA A 107 12.46 -3.43 12.23
CA ALA A 107 12.57 -4.87 12.00
C ALA A 107 11.87 -5.29 10.70
N MET A 108 10.63 -4.83 10.47
CA MET A 108 9.88 -5.08 9.25
C MET A 108 10.60 -4.51 8.01
N THR A 109 11.04 -3.26 8.08
CA THR A 109 11.77 -2.61 6.97
C THR A 109 13.06 -3.36 6.63
N ARG A 110 13.75 -3.92 7.65
CA ARG A 110 14.93 -4.74 7.41
C ARG A 110 14.62 -6.01 6.60
N GLN A 111 13.52 -6.71 6.91
CA GLN A 111 13.09 -7.89 6.15
C GLN A 111 12.83 -7.54 4.68
N TRP A 112 12.12 -6.46 4.44
CA TRP A 112 11.85 -5.96 3.10
C TRP A 112 13.11 -5.52 2.35
N ASN A 113 14.05 -4.87 3.01
CA ASN A 113 15.33 -4.49 2.39
C ASN A 113 16.16 -5.72 1.99
N ILE A 114 16.16 -6.79 2.79
CA ILE A 114 16.84 -8.06 2.45
C ILE A 114 16.21 -8.67 1.19
N LEU A 115 14.89 -8.66 1.08
CA LEU A 115 14.19 -9.11 -0.12
C LEU A 115 14.53 -8.23 -1.33
N LEU A 116 14.46 -6.91 -1.19
CA LEU A 116 14.72 -5.95 -2.25
C LEU A 116 16.22 -5.89 -2.69
N ASP A 117 17.14 -6.42 -1.89
CA ASP A 117 18.53 -6.61 -2.31
C ASP A 117 18.67 -7.73 -3.35
N GLN A 118 17.78 -8.73 -3.31
CA GLN A 118 17.73 -9.84 -4.25
C GLN A 118 16.76 -9.59 -5.41
N THR A 119 15.69 -8.86 -5.12
CA THR A 119 14.57 -8.57 -6.01
C THR A 119 14.36 -7.06 -6.04
N PRO A 120 15.03 -6.31 -6.95
CA PRO A 120 15.06 -4.85 -6.89
C PRO A 120 13.69 -4.17 -7.04
N LEU A 121 12.74 -4.83 -7.69
CA LEU A 121 11.39 -4.34 -7.94
C LEU A 121 10.35 -5.41 -7.66
N ILE A 122 9.22 -5.03 -7.05
CA ILE A 122 8.09 -5.90 -6.78
C ILE A 122 6.83 -5.27 -7.34
N LEU A 123 6.13 -6.00 -8.21
CA LEU A 123 4.82 -5.62 -8.74
C LEU A 123 3.73 -6.13 -7.79
N SER A 124 2.80 -5.28 -7.42
CA SER A 124 1.66 -5.60 -6.57
C SER A 124 0.37 -4.94 -7.06
N PRO A 125 -0.80 -5.41 -6.62
CA PRO A 125 -2.00 -4.59 -6.73
C PRO A 125 -1.81 -3.30 -5.91
N PHE A 126 -2.48 -2.22 -6.31
CA PHE A 126 -2.59 -1.02 -5.48
C PHE A 126 -3.78 -1.14 -4.52
N PHE A 127 -4.96 -1.49 -5.06
CA PHE A 127 -6.13 -1.89 -4.30
C PHE A 127 -6.46 -3.36 -4.56
N LEU A 128 -6.98 -4.07 -3.55
CA LEU A 128 -7.49 -5.43 -3.69
C LEU A 128 -8.91 -5.47 -4.30
N GLN A 129 -9.62 -4.35 -4.32
CA GLN A 129 -10.96 -4.17 -4.83
C GLN A 129 -10.97 -3.06 -5.90
N PRO A 130 -12.02 -2.94 -6.71
CA PRO A 130 -12.20 -1.79 -7.59
C PRO A 130 -12.06 -0.47 -6.80
N THR A 131 -11.53 0.56 -7.45
CA THR A 131 -11.43 1.91 -6.86
C THR A 131 -12.76 2.31 -6.22
N PRO A 132 -12.75 2.77 -4.95
CA PRO A 132 -13.97 3.12 -4.25
C PRO A 132 -14.72 4.29 -4.90
N ASP A 133 -16.00 4.43 -4.56
CA ASP A 133 -16.79 5.59 -4.96
C ASP A 133 -16.25 6.86 -4.33
N TRP A 134 -16.54 7.99 -4.97
CA TRP A 134 -16.31 9.30 -4.40
C TRP A 134 -17.00 9.45 -3.03
N ASP A 135 -16.31 10.03 -2.07
CA ASP A 135 -16.77 10.24 -0.68
C ASP A 135 -17.20 8.96 0.07
N CYS A 136 -16.74 7.78 -0.35
CA CYS A 136 -17.11 6.54 0.33
C CYS A 136 -16.62 6.49 1.78
N ASP A 137 -15.49 7.12 2.07
CA ASP A 137 -14.85 7.23 3.37
C ASP A 137 -15.58 8.20 4.34
N GLU A 138 -16.47 9.04 3.81
CA GLU A 138 -17.31 9.95 4.63
C GLU A 138 -18.67 9.33 5.02
N ARG A 139 -19.08 8.23 4.38
CA ARG A 139 -20.41 7.65 4.53
C ARG A 139 -20.62 6.95 5.86
N SER A 140 -19.70 6.08 6.22
CA SER A 140 -19.73 5.34 7.49
C SER A 140 -18.37 4.78 7.86
N PHE A 141 -18.21 4.40 9.12
CA PHE A 141 -17.01 3.71 9.59
C PHE A 141 -16.74 2.42 8.81
N GLU A 142 -17.78 1.63 8.52
CA GLU A 142 -17.65 0.37 7.76
C GLU A 142 -17.19 0.61 6.31
N ALA A 143 -17.65 1.70 5.68
CA ALA A 143 -17.24 2.07 4.34
C ALA A 143 -15.77 2.50 4.30
N LEU A 144 -15.34 3.30 5.28
CA LEU A 144 -13.94 3.67 5.50
C LEU A 144 -13.08 2.42 5.72
N GLN A 145 -13.47 1.56 6.66
CA GLN A 145 -12.75 0.32 6.98
C GLN A 145 -12.61 -0.59 5.76
N LYS A 146 -13.69 -0.77 4.99
CA LYS A 146 -13.65 -1.56 3.75
C LYS A 146 -12.70 -0.98 2.72
N SER A 147 -12.68 0.34 2.57
CA SER A 147 -11.76 1.04 1.65
C SER A 147 -10.30 0.76 2.02
N PHE A 148 -9.96 0.89 3.28
CA PHE A 148 -8.60 0.65 3.77
C PHE A 148 -8.19 -0.82 3.78
N SER A 149 -9.11 -1.75 4.07
CA SER A 149 -8.86 -3.18 3.94
C SER A 149 -8.52 -3.58 2.49
N SER A 150 -8.98 -2.80 1.52
CA SER A 150 -8.59 -2.94 0.11
C SER A 150 -7.21 -2.35 -0.19
N ALA A 151 -6.71 -1.43 0.62
CA ALA A 151 -5.50 -0.63 0.39
C ALA A 151 -4.28 -1.11 1.18
N ILE A 152 -4.24 -2.38 1.61
CA ILE A 152 -3.17 -2.91 2.48
C ILE A 152 -1.77 -2.72 1.90
N TYR A 153 -1.61 -2.89 0.59
CA TYR A 153 -0.32 -2.64 -0.07
C TYR A 153 0.08 -1.17 -0.03
N SER A 154 -0.85 -0.25 -0.20
CA SER A 154 -0.57 1.19 -0.11
C SER A 154 -0.17 1.58 1.32
N THR A 155 -0.98 1.20 2.32
CA THR A 155 -0.74 1.56 3.72
C THR A 155 0.48 0.85 4.32
N GLY A 156 0.66 -0.44 4.04
CA GLY A 156 1.82 -1.21 4.51
C GLY A 156 3.14 -0.70 3.94
N ILE A 157 3.20 -0.42 2.64
CA ILE A 157 4.41 0.12 1.99
C ILE A 157 4.71 1.54 2.48
N ASN A 158 3.67 2.35 2.73
CA ASN A 158 3.83 3.66 3.37
C ASN A 158 4.45 3.54 4.77
N TRP A 159 3.96 2.61 5.61
CA TRP A 159 4.54 2.35 6.92
C TRP A 159 6.02 1.96 6.84
N LEU A 160 6.38 1.12 5.89
CA LEU A 160 7.76 0.69 5.66
C LEU A 160 8.67 1.80 5.11
N SER A 161 8.11 2.91 4.66
CA SER A 161 8.82 4.00 3.96
C SER A 161 9.64 3.50 2.77
N LEU A 162 9.07 2.59 2.01
CA LEU A 162 9.63 2.14 0.76
C LEU A 162 9.13 3.02 -0.39
N PRO A 163 9.97 3.35 -1.36
CA PRO A 163 9.51 4.03 -2.56
C PRO A 163 8.61 3.12 -3.37
N ALA A 164 7.52 3.67 -3.87
CA ALA A 164 6.61 2.98 -4.75
C ALA A 164 5.99 3.94 -5.76
N GLY A 165 5.69 3.42 -6.94
CA GLY A 165 4.98 4.16 -7.98
C GLY A 165 3.74 3.40 -8.43
N VAL A 166 2.71 4.12 -8.85
CA VAL A 166 1.44 3.56 -9.30
C VAL A 166 1.16 4.02 -10.73
N VAL A 167 0.67 3.10 -11.55
CA VAL A 167 0.24 3.40 -12.91
C VAL A 167 -1.12 2.77 -13.19
N PRO A 168 -2.05 3.46 -13.88
CA PRO A 168 -3.27 2.85 -14.35
C PRO A 168 -2.95 1.79 -15.41
N ILE A 169 -3.61 0.63 -15.35
CA ILE A 169 -3.41 -0.49 -16.28
C ILE A 169 -4.69 -0.87 -17.02
N GLY A 170 -5.82 -0.34 -16.62
CA GLY A 170 -7.11 -0.63 -17.21
C GLY A 170 -8.26 -0.14 -16.36
N MET A 171 -9.44 -0.71 -16.63
CA MET A 171 -10.68 -0.40 -15.93
C MET A 171 -11.25 -1.65 -15.29
N ILE A 172 -11.80 -1.51 -14.09
CA ILE A 172 -12.57 -2.55 -13.41
C ILE A 172 -13.92 -1.92 -13.03
N GLU A 173 -15.01 -2.51 -13.50
CA GLU A 173 -16.38 -1.99 -13.26
C GLU A 173 -16.56 -0.51 -13.63
N GLY A 174 -15.91 -0.08 -14.72
CA GLY A 174 -15.98 1.31 -15.20
C GLY A 174 -15.11 2.30 -14.42
N ARG A 175 -14.23 1.84 -13.54
CA ARG A 175 -13.32 2.66 -12.72
C ARG A 175 -11.87 2.35 -13.03
N PRO A 176 -10.96 3.34 -12.97
CA PRO A 176 -9.53 3.08 -13.17
C PRO A 176 -9.01 2.05 -12.18
N ALA A 177 -8.24 1.10 -12.68
CA ALA A 177 -7.48 0.15 -11.86
C ALA A 177 -6.00 0.39 -12.05
N GLY A 178 -5.25 0.39 -10.96
CA GLY A 178 -3.81 0.61 -10.96
C GLY A 178 -3.06 -0.58 -10.39
N VAL A 179 -1.82 -0.70 -10.82
CA VAL A 179 -0.82 -1.57 -10.21
C VAL A 179 0.28 -0.73 -9.58
N GLN A 180 0.93 -1.28 -8.57
CA GLN A 180 2.00 -0.62 -7.83
C GLN A 180 3.31 -1.34 -8.07
N ILE A 181 4.37 -0.58 -8.33
CA ILE A 181 5.74 -1.07 -8.32
C ILE A 181 6.43 -0.55 -7.08
N ILE A 182 6.92 -1.46 -6.26
CA ILE A 182 7.65 -1.20 -5.04
C ILE A 182 9.13 -1.42 -5.32
N GLY A 183 9.98 -0.53 -4.85
CA GLY A 183 11.42 -0.63 -5.09
C GLY A 183 12.25 -0.38 -3.85
N ARG A 184 13.55 -0.57 -4.02
CA ARG A 184 14.55 -0.27 -3.00
C ARG A 184 14.66 1.24 -2.77
N ARG A 185 14.91 1.63 -1.54
CA ARG A 185 15.18 3.04 -1.18
C ARG A 185 16.31 3.62 -2.02
N PHE A 186 16.11 4.85 -2.46
CA PHE A 186 17.04 5.60 -3.32
C PHE A 186 17.26 4.97 -4.71
N ARG A 187 16.30 4.13 -5.17
CA ARG A 187 16.28 3.54 -6.50
C ARG A 187 14.93 3.78 -7.18
N GLU A 188 14.39 4.98 -6.99
CA GLU A 188 13.20 5.46 -7.67
C GLU A 188 13.38 5.47 -9.19
N ASP A 189 14.63 5.59 -9.66
CA ASP A 189 15.00 5.47 -11.07
C ASP A 189 14.49 4.15 -11.69
N LEU A 190 14.66 3.02 -10.99
CA LEU A 190 14.20 1.71 -11.46
C LEU A 190 12.67 1.60 -11.50
N ILE A 191 12.00 2.20 -10.51
CA ILE A 191 10.54 2.23 -10.45
C ILE A 191 9.99 3.02 -11.64
N LEU A 192 10.53 4.21 -11.90
CA LEU A 192 10.10 5.06 -13.01
C LEU A 192 10.36 4.41 -14.38
N ASP A 193 11.51 3.74 -14.52
CA ASP A 193 11.84 2.99 -15.73
C ASP A 193 10.80 1.89 -16.00
N ALA A 194 10.51 1.04 -15.00
CA ALA A 194 9.53 -0.03 -15.13
C ALA A 194 8.10 0.50 -15.36
N LEU A 195 7.68 1.56 -14.66
CA LEU A 195 6.36 2.18 -14.85
C LEU A 195 6.18 2.72 -16.26
N SER A 196 7.25 3.23 -16.88
CA SER A 196 7.20 3.77 -18.25
C SER A 196 6.86 2.71 -19.30
N LEU A 197 7.02 1.43 -18.97
CA LEU A 197 6.81 0.30 -19.89
C LEU A 197 5.42 -0.32 -19.79
N ILE A 198 4.67 -0.04 -18.72
CA ILE A 198 3.36 -0.64 -18.43
C ILE A 198 2.19 0.35 -18.45
N HIS A 199 2.42 1.60 -18.80
CA HIS A 199 1.34 2.59 -18.96
C HIS A 199 0.59 2.34 -20.29
N ILE A 200 -0.69 2.67 -20.29
CA ILE A 200 -1.57 2.59 -21.47
C ILE A 200 -1.48 3.89 -22.24
#